data_601ce7423fa12d6b76d231ba552ec135
#
_entry.id   601ce7423fa12d6b76d231ba552ec135
#
_cell.length_a   1.000
_cell.length_b   1.000
_cell.length_c   1.000
_cell.angle_alpha   90.00
_cell.angle_beta   90.00
_cell.angle_gamma   90.00
#
_symmetry.space_group_name_H-M   'P 1'
#
loop_
_entity.id
_entity.type
_entity.pdbx_description
1 polymer ?
#
loop_
_entity_poly.entity_id
_entity_poly.type
_entity_poly.pdbx_seq_one_letter_code
_entity_poly.pdbx_strand_id
1 'polypeptide(L)'
;QRHYHTLQHLSEAFAGLAPMLAHCQHPGAVELAMWFHDAVYDPKAKDNEKKSASWASRVLREQGASAEVIALVQQFIMDTQHHAQPQLPDSQILVDVDLSILAASAERFAEYEQQVRAEYSWVPQFLYSYKRREILQTFLERESIFSTDYFRERLEAAARRNLTEALAR
;
A
#
# COMPACT_ATOMS: atom_id res chain seq x y z
N GLN A 1 2.12 16.90 -7.31
CA GLN A 1 1.56 16.08 -8.40
C GLN A 1 1.81 14.62 -8.07
N ARG A 2 0.81 13.73 -8.28
CA ARG A 2 0.93 12.29 -8.10
C ARG A 2 1.62 11.67 -9.31
N HIS A 3 2.54 10.75 -9.08
CA HIS A 3 3.23 10.01 -10.14
C HIS A 3 3.10 8.50 -9.96
N TYR A 4 3.22 8.00 -8.73
CA TYR A 4 2.97 6.60 -8.39
C TYR A 4 1.53 6.38 -7.89
N HIS A 5 1.05 7.18 -6.93
CA HIS A 5 -0.28 7.04 -6.32
C HIS A 5 -1.38 7.55 -7.27
N THR A 6 -1.54 6.85 -8.39
CA THR A 6 -2.40 7.18 -9.54
C THR A 6 -3.39 6.03 -9.83
N LEU A 7 -4.18 6.18 -10.91
CA LEU A 7 -5.06 5.10 -11.38
C LEU A 7 -4.28 3.86 -11.83
N GLN A 8 -2.99 3.97 -12.21
CA GLN A 8 -2.15 2.82 -12.52
C GLN A 8 -1.95 1.95 -11.28
N HIS A 9 -1.47 2.55 -10.17
CA HIS A 9 -1.32 1.85 -8.90
C HIS A 9 -2.65 1.22 -8.45
N LEU A 10 -3.73 1.99 -8.49
CA LEU A 10 -5.04 1.49 -8.09
C LEU A 10 -5.51 0.31 -8.95
N SER A 11 -5.30 0.37 -10.26
CA SER A 11 -5.63 -0.72 -11.19
C SER A 11 -4.81 -1.98 -10.91
N GLU A 12 -3.51 -1.83 -10.66
CA GLU A 12 -2.61 -2.93 -10.31
C GLU A 12 -3.03 -3.55 -8.96
N ALA A 13 -3.35 -2.72 -7.97
CA ALA A 13 -3.84 -3.17 -6.67
C ALA A 13 -5.17 -3.95 -6.78
N PHE A 14 -6.14 -3.47 -7.55
CA PHE A 14 -7.38 -4.22 -7.78
C PHE A 14 -7.17 -5.52 -8.54
N ALA A 15 -6.23 -5.56 -9.50
CA ALA A 15 -5.87 -6.81 -10.18
C ALA A 15 -5.28 -7.84 -9.21
N GLY A 16 -4.45 -7.39 -8.25
CA GLY A 16 -3.90 -8.22 -7.19
C GLY A 16 -4.94 -8.65 -6.14
N LEU A 17 -5.92 -7.77 -5.84
CA LEU A 17 -6.96 -8.01 -4.86
C LEU A 17 -8.02 -9.00 -5.36
N ALA A 18 -8.38 -8.94 -6.65
CA ALA A 18 -9.49 -9.71 -7.21
C ALA A 18 -9.46 -11.23 -6.88
N PRO A 19 -8.35 -11.95 -7.02
CA PRO A 19 -8.28 -13.37 -6.65
C PRO A 19 -8.38 -13.61 -5.14
N MET A 20 -8.16 -12.60 -4.31
CA MET A 20 -8.14 -12.69 -2.85
C MET A 20 -9.49 -12.40 -2.21
N LEU A 21 -10.43 -11.78 -2.93
CA LEU A 21 -11.74 -11.40 -2.37
C LEU A 21 -12.53 -12.58 -1.81
N ALA A 22 -12.41 -13.77 -2.42
CA ALA A 22 -13.06 -14.98 -1.92
C ALA A 22 -12.49 -15.47 -0.57
N HIS A 23 -11.33 -14.98 -0.16
CA HIS A 23 -10.69 -15.30 1.12
C HIS A 23 -10.93 -14.24 2.19
N CYS A 24 -11.55 -13.10 1.84
CA CYS A 24 -11.89 -12.05 2.78
C CYS A 24 -13.18 -12.38 3.54
N GLN A 25 -13.21 -12.01 4.82
CA GLN A 25 -14.43 -12.06 5.63
C GLN A 25 -15.40 -10.94 5.25
N HIS A 26 -14.88 -9.77 4.87
CA HIS A 26 -15.64 -8.59 4.50
C HIS A 26 -15.17 -8.03 3.15
N PRO A 27 -15.32 -8.78 2.03
CA PRO A 27 -14.73 -8.43 0.74
C PRO A 27 -15.12 -7.02 0.27
N GLY A 28 -16.37 -6.61 0.43
CA GLY A 28 -16.82 -5.27 0.05
C GLY A 28 -16.16 -4.15 0.87
N ALA A 29 -15.86 -4.38 2.16
CA ALA A 29 -15.12 -3.41 2.98
C ALA A 29 -13.66 -3.31 2.55
N VAL A 30 -13.03 -4.44 2.16
CA VAL A 30 -11.67 -4.48 1.63
C VAL A 30 -11.59 -3.74 0.28
N GLU A 31 -12.52 -3.96 -0.63
CA GLU A 31 -12.60 -3.23 -1.91
C GLU A 31 -12.76 -1.73 -1.69
N LEU A 32 -13.66 -1.32 -0.79
CA LEU A 32 -13.85 0.10 -0.46
C LEU A 32 -12.59 0.70 0.17
N ALA A 33 -11.94 -0.02 1.07
CA ALA A 33 -10.70 0.44 1.66
C ALA A 33 -9.59 0.58 0.62
N MET A 34 -9.44 -0.38 -0.30
CA MET A 34 -8.50 -0.30 -1.42
C MET A 34 -8.80 0.91 -2.32
N TRP A 35 -10.06 1.20 -2.58
CA TRP A 35 -10.46 2.37 -3.38
C TRP A 35 -10.09 3.68 -2.72
N PHE A 36 -10.19 3.77 -1.39
CA PHE A 36 -10.02 5.02 -0.65
C PHE A 36 -8.65 5.20 0.00
N HIS A 37 -7.79 4.16 0.15
CA HIS A 37 -6.59 4.25 1.01
C HIS A 37 -5.70 5.45 0.67
N ASP A 38 -5.52 5.74 -0.60
CA ASP A 38 -4.76 6.87 -1.13
C ASP A 38 -5.61 7.97 -1.77
N ALA A 39 -6.92 8.03 -1.45
CA ALA A 39 -7.82 9.02 -2.04
C ALA A 39 -7.38 10.46 -1.73
N VAL A 40 -6.85 10.68 -0.53
CA VAL A 40 -6.13 11.91 -0.16
C VAL A 40 -4.65 11.58 -0.08
N TYR A 41 -3.84 12.24 -0.90
CA TYR A 41 -2.39 12.06 -0.91
C TYR A 41 -1.66 13.37 -1.16
N ASP A 42 -0.86 13.77 -0.18
CA ASP A 42 0.10 14.87 -0.24
C ASP A 42 1.43 14.35 0.32
N PRO A 43 2.53 14.27 -0.48
CA PRO A 43 3.81 13.76 -0.01
C PRO A 43 4.46 14.61 1.10
N LYS A 44 3.91 15.78 1.41
CA LYS A 44 4.35 16.62 2.52
C LYS A 44 3.53 16.43 3.81
N ALA A 45 2.37 15.80 3.70
CA ALA A 45 1.50 15.52 4.84
C ALA A 45 1.89 14.22 5.54
N LYS A 46 1.46 14.08 6.79
CA LYS A 46 1.66 12.87 7.61
C LYS A 46 0.33 12.22 8.01
N ASP A 47 -0.77 12.71 7.47
CA ASP A 47 -2.12 12.36 7.85
C ASP A 47 -3.00 11.97 6.64
N ASN A 48 -2.36 11.50 5.56
CA ASN A 48 -3.04 11.13 4.32
C ASN A 48 -4.07 10.02 4.54
N GLU A 49 -3.67 8.94 5.20
CA GLU A 49 -4.53 7.78 5.50
C GLU A 49 -5.70 8.20 6.41
N LYS A 50 -5.45 9.03 7.40
CA LYS A 50 -6.50 9.58 8.28
C LYS A 50 -7.50 10.42 7.50
N LYS A 51 -7.05 11.24 6.56
CA LYS A 51 -7.92 12.07 5.70
C LYS A 51 -8.69 11.19 4.71
N SER A 52 -8.04 10.20 4.13
CA SER A 52 -8.66 9.19 3.25
C SER A 52 -9.75 8.42 3.99
N ALA A 53 -9.46 7.91 5.19
CA ALA A 53 -10.42 7.22 6.05
C ALA A 53 -11.60 8.12 6.45
N SER A 54 -11.34 9.38 6.76
CA SER A 54 -12.40 10.35 7.09
C SER A 54 -13.29 10.65 5.89
N TRP A 55 -12.72 10.73 4.69
CA TRP A 55 -13.49 10.92 3.46
C TRP A 55 -14.34 9.68 3.15
N ALA A 56 -13.75 8.49 3.18
CA ALA A 56 -14.48 7.22 3.01
C ALA A 56 -15.66 7.14 3.98
N SER A 57 -15.44 7.41 5.27
CA SER A 57 -16.49 7.35 6.30
C SER A 57 -17.63 8.32 6.06
N ARG A 58 -17.33 9.53 5.57
CA ARG A 58 -18.36 10.51 5.22
C ARG A 58 -19.21 10.01 4.07
N VAL A 59 -18.58 9.57 2.97
CA VAL A 59 -19.28 9.05 1.79
C VAL A 59 -20.14 7.84 2.16
N LEU A 60 -19.59 6.89 2.89
CA LEU A 60 -20.32 5.68 3.29
C LEU A 60 -21.52 5.99 4.19
N ARG A 61 -21.39 6.96 5.10
CA ARG A 61 -22.50 7.40 5.96
C ARG A 61 -23.60 8.07 5.14
N GLU A 62 -23.23 8.93 4.19
CA GLU A 62 -24.18 9.58 3.27
C GLU A 62 -24.92 8.56 2.39
N GLN A 63 -24.31 7.43 2.09
CA GLN A 63 -24.91 6.32 1.35
C GLN A 63 -25.64 5.29 2.25
N GLY A 64 -25.76 5.56 3.54
CA GLY A 64 -26.51 4.70 4.46
C GLY A 64 -25.84 3.40 4.86
N ALA A 65 -24.50 3.30 4.71
CA ALA A 65 -23.75 2.14 5.17
C ALA A 65 -23.86 1.99 6.70
N SER A 66 -23.82 0.74 7.19
CA SER A 66 -23.85 0.46 8.61
C SER A 66 -22.62 0.99 9.33
N ALA A 67 -22.75 1.30 10.63
CA ALA A 67 -21.63 1.75 11.45
C ALA A 67 -20.47 0.74 11.48
N GLU A 68 -20.80 -0.55 11.40
CA GLU A 68 -19.82 -1.65 11.36
C GLU A 68 -18.98 -1.59 10.07
N VAL A 69 -19.61 -1.48 8.91
CA VAL A 69 -18.89 -1.36 7.62
C VAL A 69 -18.02 -0.12 7.60
N ILE A 70 -18.53 1.01 8.09
CA ILE A 70 -17.75 2.26 8.17
C ILE A 70 -16.51 2.07 9.06
N ALA A 71 -16.66 1.43 10.22
CA ALA A 71 -15.55 1.17 11.13
C ALA A 71 -14.50 0.23 10.51
N LEU A 72 -14.92 -0.83 9.82
CA LEU A 72 -14.02 -1.75 9.10
C LEU A 72 -13.23 -1.02 8.02
N VAL A 73 -13.88 -0.26 7.15
CA VAL A 73 -13.21 0.49 6.08
C VAL A 73 -12.22 1.50 6.66
N GLN A 74 -12.60 2.20 7.74
CA GLN A 74 -11.67 3.11 8.44
C GLN A 74 -10.43 2.37 8.95
N GLN A 75 -10.64 1.24 9.64
CA GLN A 75 -9.55 0.45 10.19
C GLN A 75 -8.62 -0.05 9.08
N PHE A 76 -9.18 -0.60 8.01
CA PHE A 76 -8.41 -1.13 6.89
C PHE A 76 -7.56 -0.04 6.21
N ILE A 77 -8.11 1.16 6.00
CA ILE A 77 -7.34 2.30 5.47
C ILE A 77 -6.23 2.71 6.45
N MET A 78 -6.51 2.76 7.75
CA MET A 78 -5.49 3.12 8.75
C MET A 78 -4.37 2.08 8.85
N ASP A 79 -4.67 0.80 8.59
CA ASP A 79 -3.67 -0.28 8.60
C ASP A 79 -2.68 -0.19 7.42
N THR A 80 -2.98 0.55 6.34
CA THR A 80 -2.01 0.83 5.27
C THR A 80 -0.96 1.86 5.70
N GLN A 81 -1.22 2.64 6.76
CA GLN A 81 -0.25 3.57 7.29
C GLN A 81 0.98 2.82 7.82
N HIS A 82 2.16 3.22 7.37
CA HIS A 82 3.44 2.61 7.76
C HIS A 82 3.64 1.16 7.31
N HIS A 83 2.71 0.58 6.56
CA HIS A 83 2.76 -0.82 6.10
C HIS A 83 3.14 -1.79 7.22
N ALA A 84 2.64 -1.53 8.43
CA ALA A 84 2.83 -2.45 9.56
C ALA A 84 2.09 -3.77 9.27
N GLN A 85 2.50 -4.85 9.93
CA GLN A 85 1.77 -6.12 9.82
C GLN A 85 0.46 -6.04 10.62
N PRO A 86 -0.70 -5.95 9.95
CA PRO A 86 -1.98 -5.81 10.63
C PRO A 86 -2.39 -7.13 11.30
N GLN A 87 -3.28 -7.01 12.30
CA GLN A 87 -3.77 -8.19 13.03
C GLN A 87 -5.00 -8.83 12.36
N LEU A 88 -5.80 -8.02 11.64
CA LEU A 88 -7.01 -8.51 10.99
C LEU A 88 -6.66 -9.21 9.66
N PRO A 89 -7.19 -10.42 9.39
CA PRO A 89 -6.89 -11.14 8.14
C PRO A 89 -7.20 -10.33 6.88
N ASP A 90 -8.32 -9.60 6.85
CA ASP A 90 -8.70 -8.77 5.71
C ASP A 90 -7.73 -7.59 5.52
N SER A 91 -7.26 -6.97 6.61
CA SER A 91 -6.21 -5.94 6.55
C SER A 91 -4.88 -6.51 6.07
N GLN A 92 -4.53 -7.75 6.44
CA GLN A 92 -3.32 -8.41 5.95
C GLN A 92 -3.35 -8.56 4.43
N ILE A 93 -4.48 -9.00 3.87
CA ILE A 93 -4.67 -9.09 2.42
C ILE A 93 -4.53 -7.72 1.77
N LEU A 94 -5.19 -6.69 2.32
CA LEU A 94 -5.14 -5.33 1.77
C LEU A 94 -3.71 -4.78 1.71
N VAL A 95 -2.97 -4.89 2.83
CA VAL A 95 -1.59 -4.38 2.93
C VAL A 95 -0.64 -5.20 2.06
N ASP A 96 -0.81 -6.51 1.98
CA ASP A 96 0.00 -7.36 1.11
C ASP A 96 -0.20 -7.02 -0.39
N VAL A 97 -1.45 -6.72 -0.79
CA VAL A 97 -1.76 -6.25 -2.15
C VAL A 97 -1.07 -4.91 -2.42
N ASP A 98 -1.16 -3.95 -1.51
CA ASP A 98 -0.54 -2.64 -1.66
C ASP A 98 1.00 -2.75 -1.77
N LEU A 99 1.61 -3.62 -0.97
CA LEU A 99 3.03 -3.91 -1.01
C LEU A 99 3.48 -4.77 -2.21
N SER A 100 2.57 -5.32 -3.00
CA SER A 100 2.90 -6.25 -4.11
C SER A 100 3.79 -5.63 -5.18
N ILE A 101 3.79 -4.30 -5.32
CA ILE A 101 4.69 -3.56 -6.20
C ILE A 101 6.17 -3.85 -5.91
N LEU A 102 6.53 -4.17 -4.66
CA LEU A 102 7.90 -4.53 -4.28
C LEU A 102 8.38 -5.78 -4.99
N ALA A 103 7.46 -6.66 -5.40
CA ALA A 103 7.74 -7.91 -6.12
C ALA A 103 7.47 -7.84 -7.62
N ALA A 104 7.19 -6.66 -8.17
CA ALA A 104 6.95 -6.48 -9.60
C ALA A 104 8.17 -6.86 -10.46
N SER A 105 8.00 -6.93 -11.78
CA SER A 105 9.15 -7.12 -12.69
C SER A 105 10.20 -6.03 -12.45
N ALA A 106 11.45 -6.31 -12.80
CA ALA A 106 12.55 -5.35 -12.60
C ALA A 106 12.26 -4.00 -13.27
N GLU A 107 11.64 -4.04 -14.46
CA GLU A 107 11.26 -2.83 -15.20
C GLU A 107 10.16 -2.04 -14.47
N ARG A 108 9.11 -2.75 -14.00
CA ARG A 108 8.00 -2.08 -13.29
C ARG A 108 8.45 -1.56 -11.93
N PHE A 109 9.31 -2.29 -11.22
CA PHE A 109 9.89 -1.82 -9.97
C PHE A 109 10.79 -0.59 -10.17
N ALA A 110 11.59 -0.56 -11.26
CA ALA A 110 12.39 0.62 -11.61
C ALA A 110 11.52 1.83 -11.95
N GLU A 111 10.41 1.63 -12.66
CA GLU A 111 9.41 2.68 -12.93
C GLU A 111 8.81 3.20 -11.60
N TYR A 112 8.40 2.32 -10.69
CA TYR A 112 7.92 2.67 -9.36
C TYR A 112 8.91 3.55 -8.60
N GLU A 113 10.19 3.19 -8.57
CA GLU A 113 11.25 3.99 -7.92
C GLU A 113 11.34 5.40 -8.54
N GLN A 114 11.23 5.53 -9.85
CA GLN A 114 11.22 6.81 -10.55
C GLN A 114 9.97 7.63 -10.22
N GLN A 115 8.81 6.98 -10.21
CA GLN A 115 7.53 7.62 -9.89
C GLN A 115 7.52 8.15 -8.46
N VAL A 116 7.96 7.35 -7.48
CA VAL A 116 8.10 7.80 -6.08
C VAL A 116 9.11 8.94 -5.97
N ARG A 117 10.25 8.84 -6.65
CA ARG A 117 11.23 9.95 -6.69
C ARG A 117 10.62 11.24 -7.23
N ALA A 118 9.79 11.16 -8.26
CA ALA A 118 9.13 12.32 -8.86
C ALA A 118 8.13 12.98 -7.88
N GLU A 119 7.40 12.21 -7.09
CA GLU A 119 6.51 12.73 -6.03
C GLU A 119 7.27 13.49 -4.94
N TYR A 120 8.49 13.07 -4.65
CA TYR A 120 9.39 13.72 -3.69
C TYR A 120 10.44 14.61 -4.36
N SER A 121 10.18 15.13 -5.58
CA SER A 121 11.12 15.99 -6.32
C SER A 121 11.57 17.24 -5.57
N TRP A 122 10.76 17.73 -4.64
CA TRP A 122 11.07 18.84 -3.76
C TRP A 122 12.11 18.53 -2.68
N VAL A 123 12.41 17.24 -2.42
CA VAL A 123 13.44 16.81 -1.46
C VAL A 123 14.79 16.77 -2.17
N PRO A 124 15.87 17.37 -1.61
CA PRO A 124 17.21 17.24 -2.16
C PRO A 124 17.63 15.78 -2.36
N GLN A 125 18.30 15.49 -3.49
CA GLN A 125 18.61 14.11 -3.91
C GLN A 125 19.32 13.29 -2.82
N PHE A 126 20.31 13.85 -2.15
CA PHE A 126 21.07 13.13 -1.12
C PHE A 126 20.19 12.72 0.07
N LEU A 127 19.27 13.63 0.48
CA LEU A 127 18.36 13.37 1.59
C LEU A 127 17.30 12.33 1.20
N TYR A 128 16.76 12.43 -0.03
CA TYR A 128 15.84 11.45 -0.56
C TYR A 128 16.50 10.06 -0.60
N SER A 129 17.69 9.94 -1.19
CA SER A 129 18.42 8.68 -1.29
C SER A 129 18.67 8.06 0.08
N TYR A 130 19.10 8.87 1.06
CA TYR A 130 19.30 8.41 2.43
C TYR A 130 18.01 7.85 3.04
N LYS A 131 16.92 8.63 2.98
CA LYS A 131 15.63 8.22 3.55
C LYS A 131 15.00 7.04 2.81
N ARG A 132 15.16 6.99 1.48
CA ARG A 132 14.65 5.86 0.69
C ARG A 132 15.37 4.57 1.07
N ARG A 133 16.70 4.62 1.24
CA ARG A 133 17.46 3.45 1.72
C ARG A 133 17.01 2.98 3.09
N GLU A 134 16.79 3.88 4.06
CA GLU A 134 16.23 3.52 5.36
C GLU A 134 14.89 2.77 5.20
N ILE A 135 13.96 3.29 4.39
CA ILE A 135 12.65 2.66 4.16
C ILE A 135 12.81 1.27 3.53
N LEU A 136 13.60 1.13 2.47
CA LEU A 136 13.81 -0.17 1.82
C LEU A 136 14.48 -1.18 2.76
N GLN A 137 15.40 -0.72 3.61
CA GLN A 137 16.07 -1.53 4.61
C GLN A 137 15.08 -2.08 5.64
N THR A 138 14.12 -1.25 6.13
CA THR A 138 13.12 -1.72 7.10
C THR A 138 12.26 -2.87 6.58
N PHE A 139 12.02 -2.95 5.27
CA PHE A 139 11.33 -4.10 4.67
C PHE A 139 12.20 -5.35 4.66
N LEU A 140 13.48 -5.23 4.34
CA LEU A 140 14.41 -6.37 4.34
C LEU A 140 14.69 -6.93 5.72
N GLU A 141 14.61 -6.09 6.76
CA GLU A 141 14.83 -6.47 8.17
C GLU A 141 13.64 -7.24 8.76
N ARG A 142 12.47 -7.23 8.10
CA ARG A 142 11.32 -8.02 8.52
C ARG A 142 11.60 -9.51 8.35
N GLU A 143 11.11 -10.32 9.23
CA GLU A 143 11.08 -11.79 9.07
C GLU A 143 10.39 -12.16 7.76
N SER A 144 9.28 -11.48 7.46
CA SER A 144 8.56 -11.57 6.20
C SER A 144 8.01 -10.20 5.82
N ILE A 145 8.09 -9.84 4.54
CA ILE A 145 7.53 -8.62 3.98
C ILE A 145 6.01 -8.71 3.94
N PHE A 146 5.50 -9.87 3.51
CA PHE A 146 4.08 -10.15 3.38
C PHE A 146 3.54 -10.89 4.59
N SER A 147 2.31 -10.59 4.97
CA SER A 147 1.64 -11.16 6.15
C SER A 147 0.98 -12.49 5.86
N THR A 148 0.40 -12.67 4.67
CA THR A 148 -0.33 -13.87 4.28
C THR A 148 0.56 -14.90 3.61
N ASP A 149 0.28 -16.20 3.81
CA ASP A 149 1.03 -17.28 3.14
C ASP A 149 0.93 -17.17 1.63
N TYR A 150 -0.24 -16.78 1.12
CA TYR A 150 -0.46 -16.62 -0.32
C TYR A 150 0.56 -15.69 -0.97
N PHE A 151 0.78 -14.51 -0.39
CA PHE A 151 1.72 -13.52 -0.92
C PHE A 151 3.17 -13.87 -0.59
N ARG A 152 3.44 -14.42 0.60
CA ARG A 152 4.80 -14.86 0.96
C ARG A 152 5.33 -15.91 -0.02
N GLU A 153 4.58 -16.96 -0.27
CA GLU A 153 5.03 -18.04 -1.17
C GLU A 153 5.29 -17.56 -2.60
N ARG A 154 4.54 -16.56 -3.06
CA ARG A 154 4.59 -16.09 -4.45
C ARG A 154 5.51 -14.91 -4.67
N LEU A 155 5.59 -14.00 -3.72
CA LEU A 155 6.16 -12.67 -3.94
C LEU A 155 7.40 -12.37 -3.08
N GLU A 156 7.57 -13.00 -1.93
CA GLU A 156 8.63 -12.68 -0.97
C GLU A 156 10.03 -12.67 -1.61
N ALA A 157 10.36 -13.73 -2.35
CA ALA A 157 11.68 -13.86 -2.97
C ALA A 157 11.93 -12.76 -4.02
N ALA A 158 10.90 -12.41 -4.81
CA ALA A 158 11.02 -11.35 -5.81
C ALA A 158 11.14 -9.96 -5.15
N ALA A 159 10.35 -9.68 -4.12
CA ALA A 159 10.43 -8.43 -3.37
C ALA A 159 11.83 -8.26 -2.76
N ARG A 160 12.35 -9.27 -2.08
CA ARG A 160 13.70 -9.22 -1.47
C ARG A 160 14.80 -8.99 -2.51
N ARG A 161 14.72 -9.62 -3.69
CA ARG A 161 15.66 -9.35 -4.80
C ARG A 161 15.62 -7.89 -5.23
N ASN A 162 14.43 -7.37 -5.55
CA ASN A 162 14.26 -5.99 -5.98
C ASN A 162 14.80 -4.99 -4.94
N LEU A 163 14.47 -5.20 -3.68
CA LEU A 163 14.95 -4.35 -2.58
C LEU A 163 16.46 -4.41 -2.42
N THR A 164 17.06 -5.61 -2.50
CA THR A 164 18.51 -5.79 -2.39
C THR A 164 19.23 -5.10 -3.55
N GLU A 165 18.73 -5.26 -4.77
CA GLU A 165 19.29 -4.61 -5.96
C GLU A 165 19.16 -3.08 -5.89
N ALA A 166 18.05 -2.56 -5.38
CA ALA A 166 17.87 -1.12 -5.18
C ALA A 166 18.85 -0.55 -4.15
N LEU A 167 19.13 -1.29 -3.09
CA LEU A 167 20.09 -0.88 -2.06
C LEU A 167 21.56 -0.96 -2.52
N ALA A 168 21.86 -1.76 -3.53
CA ALA A 168 23.21 -1.89 -4.10
C ALA A 168 23.59 -0.75 -5.07
N ARG A 169 22.62 0.05 -5.51
CA ARG A 169 22.81 1.23 -6.41
C ARG A 169 23.15 2.48 -5.61
#